data_b7c0c4806c2e00f315b3430f30e15df7
#
_entry.id   b7c0c4806c2e00f315b3430f30e15df7
#
_cell.length_a   1.000
_cell.length_b   1.000
_cell.length_c   1.000
_cell.angle_alpha   90.00
_cell.angle_beta   90.00
_cell.angle_gamma   90.00
#
_symmetry.space_group_name_H-M   'P 1'
#
loop_
_entity.id
_entity.type
_entity.pdbx_description
1 polymer ?
#
loop_
_entity_poly.entity_id
_entity_poly.type
_entity_poly.pdbx_seq_one_letter_code
_entity_poly.pdbx_strand_id
1 'polypeptide(L)'
;MRVFNLIWAGQATSLIGSAMTTFGIGVWIFAQTGSPTAFATLILAGALPGLLTLPFAGVVVDRFDRRRVMMLSDLGTASGPLVLLTLNVTGSLELWHLYVMVAIGSVFQAFQWPAFASLVPQVVARDQLSKANARVGTAEAVGMVFGDLLGGALYGVLGLNGLLLVDLSTFVIAICTMLLSYRLLPAMPPVRAEGAKSRPLLSEMVQGWTFIRQRPGLLGLLVFFAGYNLMMEMALVLLAPLVLSSHPPSALGIINAVGAVGMIAVSGVMSFTRAPKHLVRAILAVAVLHSFLLLAIGSSRGTPWLLGICMFGILGGYAVTNAVTPTLWQRKTPVEVQGRVFSIRRLLAWSAGPIAFAVAGPLTEQVGVPLADSTGRLTGTGTSGGIAMVFLLSGVLLLGVVAATCVPRAVRRLEQDLPDAADEEERGRAVVATPSASAAN
;
A
#
# COMPACT_ATOMS: atom_id res chain seq x y z
N MET A 1 -16.67 7.26 22.62
CA MET A 1 -16.51 8.18 21.45
C MET A 1 -15.71 9.46 21.73
N ARG A 2 -15.87 10.18 22.84
CA ARG A 2 -15.10 11.44 23.07
C ARG A 2 -13.58 11.20 23.05
N VAL A 3 -13.10 10.24 23.82
CA VAL A 3 -11.65 9.92 23.88
C VAL A 3 -11.14 9.38 22.55
N PHE A 4 -11.90 8.50 21.89
CA PHE A 4 -11.58 8.04 20.55
C PHE A 4 -11.41 9.20 19.57
N ASN A 5 -12.38 10.15 19.55
CA ASN A 5 -12.30 11.31 18.66
C ASN A 5 -11.07 12.18 18.93
N LEU A 6 -10.67 12.32 20.20
CA LEU A 6 -9.48 13.08 20.58
C LEU A 6 -8.22 12.43 20.01
N ILE A 7 -8.03 11.12 20.24
CA ILE A 7 -6.89 10.36 19.72
C ILE A 7 -6.92 10.35 18.19
N TRP A 8 -8.08 10.07 17.61
CA TRP A 8 -8.26 10.02 16.15
C TRP A 8 -7.90 11.36 15.48
N ALA A 9 -8.33 12.49 16.04
CA ALA A 9 -8.02 13.81 15.48
C ALA A 9 -6.51 14.10 15.52
N GLY A 10 -5.83 13.77 16.63
CA GLY A 10 -4.38 13.90 16.72
C GLY A 10 -3.66 13.04 15.71
N GLN A 11 -4.03 11.77 15.60
CA GLN A 11 -3.42 10.84 14.64
C GLN A 11 -3.73 11.23 13.18
N ALA A 12 -4.95 11.67 12.87
CA ALA A 12 -5.30 12.13 11.53
C ALA A 12 -4.47 13.36 11.11
N THR A 13 -4.23 14.29 12.05
CA THR A 13 -3.38 15.46 11.80
C THR A 13 -1.94 15.04 11.54
N SER A 14 -1.40 14.11 12.35
CA SER A 14 -0.04 13.58 12.17
C SER A 14 0.14 12.83 10.86
N LEU A 15 -0.87 12.07 10.40
CA LEU A 15 -0.84 11.40 9.09
C LEU A 15 -0.63 12.38 7.94
N ILE A 16 -1.31 13.53 7.97
CA ILE A 16 -1.17 14.57 6.95
C ILE A 16 0.25 15.15 7.00
N GLY A 17 0.76 15.51 8.19
CA GLY A 17 2.10 16.07 8.37
C GLY A 17 3.18 15.12 7.86
N SER A 18 3.12 13.84 8.24
CA SER A 18 4.09 12.83 7.83
C SER A 18 4.03 12.52 6.32
N ALA A 19 2.84 12.56 5.71
CA ALA A 19 2.71 12.43 4.27
C ALA A 19 3.35 13.62 3.54
N MET A 20 3.14 14.87 4.04
CA MET A 20 3.81 16.07 3.51
C MET A 20 5.33 15.97 3.62
N THR A 21 5.85 15.50 4.76
CA THR A 21 7.30 15.31 4.99
C THR A 21 7.86 14.25 4.04
N THR A 22 7.20 13.11 3.89
CA THR A 22 7.61 12.06 2.96
C THR A 22 7.68 12.58 1.53
N PHE A 23 6.67 13.33 1.10
CA PHE A 23 6.64 14.01 -0.19
C PHE A 23 7.83 14.98 -0.33
N GLY A 24 8.04 15.84 0.67
CA GLY A 24 9.11 16.86 0.69
C GLY A 24 10.51 16.25 0.64
N ILE A 25 10.76 15.17 1.37
CA ILE A 25 12.04 14.43 1.34
C ILE A 25 12.27 13.85 -0.06
N GLY A 26 11.25 13.26 -0.68
CA GLY A 26 11.34 12.74 -2.03
C GLY A 26 11.68 13.83 -3.07
N VAL A 27 11.01 14.98 -2.99
CA VAL A 27 11.31 16.16 -3.82
C VAL A 27 12.74 16.64 -3.61
N TRP A 28 13.17 16.76 -2.35
CA TRP A 28 14.52 17.24 -2.02
C TRP A 28 15.60 16.32 -2.57
N ILE A 29 15.48 15.00 -2.38
CA ILE A 29 16.44 14.01 -2.91
C ILE A 29 16.55 14.13 -4.44
N PHE A 30 15.42 14.16 -5.12
CA PHE A 30 15.43 14.24 -6.57
C PHE A 30 16.00 15.58 -7.06
N ALA A 31 15.69 16.69 -6.39
CA ALA A 31 16.24 18.01 -6.71
C ALA A 31 17.77 18.07 -6.53
N GLN A 32 18.32 17.38 -5.53
CA GLN A 32 19.76 17.36 -5.27
C GLN A 32 20.53 16.40 -6.19
N THR A 33 19.94 15.29 -6.57
CA THR A 33 20.65 14.21 -7.25
C THR A 33 20.29 14.06 -8.73
N GLY A 34 19.08 14.45 -9.13
CA GLY A 34 18.52 14.14 -10.45
C GLY A 34 18.39 12.63 -10.73
N SER A 35 18.62 11.78 -9.71
CA SER A 35 18.75 10.34 -9.86
C SER A 35 17.45 9.60 -9.47
N PRO A 36 16.83 8.87 -10.41
CA PRO A 36 15.74 7.95 -10.10
C PRO A 36 16.15 6.84 -9.13
N THR A 37 17.43 6.41 -9.17
CA THR A 37 17.97 5.40 -8.24
C THR A 37 17.99 5.94 -6.81
N ALA A 38 18.45 7.17 -6.59
CA ALA A 38 18.45 7.78 -5.25
C ALA A 38 17.03 7.91 -4.70
N PHE A 39 16.07 8.31 -5.53
CA PHE A 39 14.67 8.40 -5.14
C PHE A 39 14.07 7.03 -4.81
N ALA A 40 14.26 6.02 -5.68
CA ALA A 40 13.74 4.68 -5.44
C ALA A 40 14.37 4.01 -4.20
N THR A 41 15.66 4.28 -3.93
CA THR A 41 16.35 3.83 -2.71
C THR A 41 15.75 4.46 -1.45
N LEU A 42 15.30 5.73 -1.51
CA LEU A 42 14.57 6.35 -0.40
C LEU A 42 13.27 5.59 -0.09
N ILE A 43 12.48 5.31 -1.14
CA ILE A 43 11.22 4.58 -0.97
C ILE A 43 11.48 3.16 -0.45
N LEU A 44 12.53 2.50 -0.93
CA LEU A 44 12.97 1.19 -0.41
C LEU A 44 13.36 1.27 1.08
N ALA A 45 14.13 2.29 1.47
CA ALA A 45 14.54 2.52 2.86
C ALA A 45 13.32 2.76 3.78
N GLY A 46 12.26 3.39 3.27
CA GLY A 46 11.00 3.56 3.99
C GLY A 46 10.13 2.31 4.04
N ALA A 47 10.18 1.46 3.03
CA ALA A 47 9.29 0.30 2.93
C ALA A 47 9.87 -0.96 3.60
N LEU A 48 11.13 -1.29 3.34
CA LEU A 48 11.72 -2.58 3.70
C LEU A 48 11.86 -2.78 5.22
N PRO A 49 12.41 -1.84 6.01
CA PRO A 49 12.55 -2.05 7.46
C PRO A 49 11.19 -2.14 8.17
N GLY A 50 10.22 -1.33 7.76
CA GLY A 50 8.85 -1.41 8.28
C GLY A 50 8.21 -2.76 8.00
N LEU A 51 8.32 -3.27 6.77
CA LEU A 51 7.81 -4.59 6.37
C LEU A 51 8.42 -5.72 7.21
N LEU A 52 9.73 -5.68 7.41
CA LEU A 52 10.45 -6.68 8.22
C LEU A 52 10.08 -6.61 9.71
N THR A 53 9.64 -5.45 10.19
CA THR A 53 9.24 -5.22 11.58
C THR A 53 7.81 -5.70 11.88
N LEU A 54 6.91 -5.72 10.88
CA LEU A 54 5.49 -6.05 11.06
C LEU A 54 5.20 -7.35 11.85
N PRO A 55 5.91 -8.49 11.63
CA PRO A 55 5.67 -9.70 12.39
C PRO A 55 5.92 -9.55 13.89
N PHE A 56 6.86 -8.67 14.26
CA PHE A 56 7.21 -8.40 15.66
C PHE A 56 6.27 -7.37 16.30
N ALA A 57 5.72 -6.46 15.50
CA ALA A 57 4.86 -5.39 15.98
C ALA A 57 3.61 -5.92 16.70
N GLY A 58 2.96 -6.95 16.17
CA GLY A 58 1.81 -7.61 16.81
C GLY A 58 2.15 -8.14 18.20
N VAL A 59 3.27 -8.85 18.34
CA VAL A 59 3.71 -9.42 19.61
C VAL A 59 3.99 -8.34 20.67
N VAL A 60 4.60 -7.23 20.26
CA VAL A 60 4.88 -6.10 21.16
C VAL A 60 3.58 -5.42 21.60
N VAL A 61 2.66 -5.16 20.67
CA VAL A 61 1.37 -4.53 20.94
C VAL A 61 0.51 -5.36 21.90
N ASP A 62 0.58 -6.69 21.82
CA ASP A 62 -0.16 -7.57 22.71
C ASP A 62 0.43 -7.64 24.13
N ARG A 63 1.74 -7.39 24.28
CA ARG A 63 2.45 -7.46 25.56
C ARG A 63 2.46 -6.15 26.35
N PHE A 64 2.36 -5.02 25.68
CA PHE A 64 2.50 -3.70 26.29
C PHE A 64 1.20 -2.89 26.21
N ASP A 65 1.08 -1.85 27.02
CA ASP A 65 -0.03 -0.87 26.93
C ASP A 65 0.01 -0.20 25.53
N ARG A 66 -1.08 -0.36 24.77
CA ARG A 66 -1.20 0.09 23.38
C ARG A 66 -0.96 1.59 23.24
N ARG A 67 -1.38 2.39 24.25
CA ARG A 67 -1.14 3.84 24.27
C ARG A 67 0.33 4.16 24.42
N ARG A 68 1.06 3.39 25.25
CA ARG A 68 2.54 3.55 25.36
C ARG A 68 3.23 3.18 24.08
N VAL A 69 2.81 2.08 23.45
CA VAL A 69 3.36 1.67 22.14
C VAL A 69 3.12 2.76 21.12
N MET A 70 1.89 3.30 20.99
CA MET A 70 1.59 4.40 20.07
C MET A 70 2.42 5.65 20.35
N MET A 71 2.53 6.06 21.62
CA MET A 71 3.30 7.25 22.00
C MET A 71 4.79 7.08 21.69
N LEU A 72 5.37 5.89 21.96
CA LEU A 72 6.76 5.60 21.63
C LEU A 72 6.97 5.53 20.11
N SER A 73 5.98 5.03 19.36
CA SER A 73 6.00 5.04 17.90
C SER A 73 5.97 6.48 17.36
N ASP A 74 5.08 7.32 17.87
CA ASP A 74 5.01 8.74 17.49
C ASP A 74 6.34 9.47 17.79
N LEU A 75 6.93 9.28 18.99
CA LEU A 75 8.20 9.88 19.37
C LEU A 75 9.35 9.38 18.50
N GLY A 76 9.40 8.07 18.24
CA GLY A 76 10.42 7.47 17.38
C GLY A 76 10.31 7.95 15.93
N THR A 77 9.09 8.05 15.39
CA THR A 77 8.87 8.58 14.04
C THR A 77 9.21 10.07 13.98
N ALA A 78 8.83 10.86 14.98
CA ALA A 78 9.13 12.30 15.04
C ALA A 78 10.63 12.60 15.17
N SER A 79 11.44 11.66 15.66
CA SER A 79 12.90 11.83 15.75
C SER A 79 13.54 12.05 14.37
N GLY A 80 13.00 11.42 13.32
CA GLY A 80 13.47 11.58 11.94
C GLY A 80 13.39 13.04 11.47
N PRO A 81 12.19 13.64 11.37
CA PRO A 81 12.02 15.05 11.01
C PRO A 81 12.84 16.01 11.88
N LEU A 82 12.98 15.74 13.19
CA LEU A 82 13.76 16.58 14.10
C LEU A 82 15.25 16.56 13.74
N VAL A 83 15.83 15.38 13.53
CA VAL A 83 17.24 15.24 13.15
C VAL A 83 17.48 15.84 11.76
N LEU A 84 16.61 15.55 10.79
CA LEU A 84 16.74 16.09 9.44
C LEU A 84 16.65 17.62 9.43
N LEU A 85 15.74 18.21 10.19
CA LEU A 85 15.62 19.65 10.33
C LEU A 85 16.92 20.26 10.91
N THR A 86 17.44 19.66 11.99
CA THR A 86 18.66 20.13 12.63
C THR A 86 19.85 20.08 11.66
N LEU A 87 20.02 18.95 10.96
CA LEU A 87 21.09 18.78 9.99
C LEU A 87 20.96 19.75 8.79
N ASN A 88 19.73 19.99 8.32
CA ASN A 88 19.52 20.89 7.20
C ASN A 88 19.79 22.37 7.58
N VAL A 89 19.37 22.79 8.77
CA VAL A 89 19.62 24.15 9.28
C VAL A 89 21.11 24.40 9.55
N THR A 90 21.85 23.38 10.03
CA THR A 90 23.30 23.46 10.23
C THR A 90 24.13 23.30 8.95
N GLY A 91 23.47 23.04 7.80
CA GLY A 91 24.16 22.81 6.53
C GLY A 91 24.90 21.47 6.44
N SER A 92 24.64 20.54 7.36
CA SER A 92 25.30 19.22 7.45
C SER A 92 24.44 18.08 6.90
N LEU A 93 23.32 18.37 6.23
CA LEU A 93 22.43 17.37 5.71
C LEU A 93 23.04 16.69 4.47
N GLU A 94 23.28 15.38 4.58
CA GLU A 94 23.74 14.54 3.49
C GLU A 94 22.67 13.50 3.11
N LEU A 95 22.79 12.92 1.91
CA LEU A 95 21.82 11.98 1.35
C LEU A 95 21.58 10.76 2.24
N TRP A 96 22.64 10.20 2.84
CA TRP A 96 22.51 9.00 3.68
C TRP A 96 21.72 9.24 4.97
N HIS A 97 21.73 10.48 5.50
CA HIS A 97 20.93 10.83 6.67
C HIS A 97 19.42 10.61 6.39
N LEU A 98 18.97 10.95 5.18
CA LEU A 98 17.56 10.77 4.79
C LEU A 98 17.20 9.29 4.75
N TYR A 99 18.03 8.46 4.15
CA TYR A 99 17.78 7.00 4.11
C TYR A 99 17.71 6.40 5.51
N VAL A 100 18.65 6.75 6.39
CA VAL A 100 18.69 6.22 7.76
C VAL A 100 17.48 6.69 8.56
N MET A 101 17.14 7.99 8.49
CA MET A 101 16.03 8.53 9.28
C MET A 101 14.67 8.00 8.79
N VAL A 102 14.47 7.87 7.49
CA VAL A 102 13.26 7.27 6.92
C VAL A 102 13.16 5.78 7.28
N ALA A 103 14.26 5.05 7.26
CA ALA A 103 14.31 3.64 7.69
C ALA A 103 13.95 3.48 9.17
N ILE A 104 14.53 4.30 10.06
CA ILE A 104 14.20 4.31 11.49
C ILE A 104 12.72 4.65 11.69
N GLY A 105 12.23 5.72 11.04
CA GLY A 105 10.83 6.11 11.10
C GLY A 105 9.88 4.99 10.68
N SER A 106 10.20 4.23 9.62
CA SER A 106 9.38 3.12 9.15
C SER A 106 9.29 1.95 10.14
N VAL A 107 10.38 1.69 10.90
CA VAL A 107 10.37 0.70 11.98
C VAL A 107 9.38 1.11 13.07
N PHE A 108 9.42 2.35 13.53
CA PHE A 108 8.48 2.84 14.55
C PHE A 108 7.05 2.87 14.04
N GLN A 109 6.84 3.31 12.80
CA GLN A 109 5.51 3.36 12.18
C GLN A 109 4.87 1.97 12.06
N ALA A 110 5.66 0.90 11.90
CA ALA A 110 5.14 -0.46 11.83
C ALA A 110 4.38 -0.91 13.10
N PHE A 111 4.68 -0.32 14.27
CA PHE A 111 3.96 -0.58 15.53
C PHE A 111 2.67 0.24 15.66
N GLN A 112 2.58 1.37 15.00
CA GLN A 112 1.51 2.36 15.21
C GLN A 112 0.14 1.83 14.79
N TRP A 113 0.02 1.28 13.58
CA TRP A 113 -1.26 0.79 13.08
C TRP A 113 -1.80 -0.39 13.90
N PRO A 114 -1.04 -1.45 14.24
CA PRO A 114 -1.52 -2.53 15.10
C PRO A 114 -1.92 -2.04 16.50
N ALA A 115 -1.17 -1.10 17.08
CA ALA A 115 -1.48 -0.53 18.38
C ALA A 115 -2.79 0.27 18.34
N PHE A 116 -2.98 1.12 17.33
CA PHE A 116 -4.21 1.89 17.15
C PHE A 116 -5.41 1.00 16.88
N ALA A 117 -5.31 0.03 15.96
CA ALA A 117 -6.37 -0.92 15.67
C ALA A 117 -6.81 -1.73 16.90
N SER A 118 -5.86 -2.09 17.77
CA SER A 118 -6.13 -2.80 19.03
C SER A 118 -6.67 -1.90 20.14
N LEU A 119 -6.43 -0.58 20.06
CA LEU A 119 -6.95 0.40 21.02
C LEU A 119 -8.43 0.74 20.75
N VAL A 120 -8.84 0.82 19.49
CA VAL A 120 -10.20 1.21 19.09
C VAL A 120 -11.29 0.42 19.83
N PRO A 121 -11.28 -0.92 19.90
CA PRO A 121 -12.30 -1.70 20.61
C PRO A 121 -12.31 -1.48 22.12
N GLN A 122 -11.26 -0.91 22.70
CA GLN A 122 -11.16 -0.66 24.15
C GLN A 122 -11.73 0.70 24.54
N VAL A 123 -11.77 1.64 23.60
CA VAL A 123 -12.22 3.03 23.86
C VAL A 123 -13.58 3.34 23.22
N VAL A 124 -14.12 2.42 22.42
CA VAL A 124 -15.39 2.57 21.69
C VAL A 124 -16.35 1.44 22.04
N ALA A 125 -17.62 1.78 22.30
CA ALA A 125 -18.65 0.79 22.52
C ALA A 125 -18.91 -0.05 21.25
N ARG A 126 -19.31 -1.31 21.43
CA ARG A 126 -19.45 -2.30 20.34
C ARG A 126 -20.37 -1.84 19.20
N ASP A 127 -21.47 -1.16 19.54
CA ASP A 127 -22.44 -0.60 18.59
C ASP A 127 -21.88 0.55 17.75
N GLN A 128 -20.75 1.16 18.15
CA GLN A 128 -20.11 2.30 17.49
C GLN A 128 -18.81 1.94 16.77
N LEU A 129 -18.36 0.68 16.83
CA LEU A 129 -17.10 0.23 16.21
C LEU A 129 -17.07 0.46 14.69
N SER A 130 -18.19 0.19 14.00
CA SER A 130 -18.29 0.43 12.56
C SER A 130 -18.07 1.91 12.21
N LYS A 131 -18.65 2.82 13.00
CA LYS A 131 -18.46 4.26 12.83
C LYS A 131 -17.05 4.72 13.14
N ALA A 132 -16.41 4.12 14.14
CA ALA A 132 -15.00 4.40 14.48
C ALA A 132 -14.07 3.96 13.35
N ASN A 133 -14.23 2.74 12.86
CA ASN A 133 -13.42 2.20 11.75
C ASN A 133 -13.62 3.01 10.46
N ALA A 134 -14.84 3.45 10.16
CA ALA A 134 -15.08 4.33 9.02
C ALA A 134 -14.32 5.66 9.15
N ARG A 135 -14.23 6.25 10.36
CA ARG A 135 -13.42 7.46 10.59
C ARG A 135 -11.93 7.21 10.42
N VAL A 136 -11.42 6.05 10.87
CA VAL A 136 -10.02 5.67 10.65
C VAL A 136 -9.70 5.62 9.15
N GLY A 137 -10.51 4.90 8.38
CA GLY A 137 -10.33 4.84 6.93
C GLY A 137 -10.47 6.21 6.23
N THR A 138 -11.35 7.09 6.76
CA THR A 138 -11.44 8.48 6.26
C THR A 138 -10.16 9.26 6.54
N ALA A 139 -9.56 9.12 7.73
CA ALA A 139 -8.30 9.81 8.05
C ALA A 139 -7.14 9.35 7.15
N GLU A 140 -7.05 8.04 6.87
CA GLU A 140 -6.07 7.48 5.95
C GLU A 140 -6.25 8.04 4.52
N ALA A 141 -7.48 8.06 4.01
CA ALA A 141 -7.79 8.61 2.69
C ALA A 141 -7.50 10.12 2.60
N VAL A 142 -7.87 10.89 3.62
CA VAL A 142 -7.57 12.32 3.72
C VAL A 142 -6.08 12.57 3.80
N GLY A 143 -5.34 11.79 4.63
CA GLY A 143 -3.89 11.86 4.73
C GLY A 143 -3.20 11.63 3.40
N MET A 144 -3.62 10.61 2.66
CA MET A 144 -3.08 10.28 1.34
C MET A 144 -3.33 11.40 0.31
N VAL A 145 -4.56 11.93 0.24
CA VAL A 145 -4.92 12.97 -0.74
C VAL A 145 -4.28 14.31 -0.40
N PHE A 146 -4.46 14.75 0.84
CA PHE A 146 -4.05 16.09 1.26
C PHE A 146 -2.57 16.16 1.62
N GLY A 147 -1.93 15.05 2.00
CA GLY A 147 -0.50 15.01 2.28
C GLY A 147 0.32 15.40 1.04
N ASP A 148 0.10 14.72 -0.06
CA ASP A 148 0.82 15.00 -1.32
C ASP A 148 0.43 16.36 -1.92
N LEU A 149 -0.88 16.70 -1.89
CA LEU A 149 -1.36 17.97 -2.42
C LEU A 149 -0.78 19.17 -1.65
N LEU A 150 -0.88 19.15 -0.32
CA LEU A 150 -0.33 20.21 0.54
C LEU A 150 1.21 20.19 0.52
N GLY A 151 1.83 19.00 0.51
CA GLY A 151 3.27 18.85 0.35
C GLY A 151 3.76 19.52 -0.92
N GLY A 152 3.12 19.26 -2.06
CA GLY A 152 3.45 19.88 -3.34
C GLY A 152 3.20 21.39 -3.39
N ALA A 153 2.09 21.86 -2.81
CA ALA A 153 1.74 23.28 -2.78
C ALA A 153 2.67 24.08 -1.84
N LEU A 154 2.99 23.54 -0.68
CA LEU A 154 3.74 24.24 0.35
C LEU A 154 5.27 24.11 0.20
N TYR A 155 5.76 23.06 -0.46
CA TYR A 155 7.19 22.85 -0.66
C TYR A 155 7.85 24.05 -1.38
N GLY A 156 7.19 24.61 -2.40
CA GLY A 156 7.70 25.77 -3.15
C GLY A 156 7.86 27.03 -2.32
N VAL A 157 7.07 27.18 -1.24
CA VAL A 157 7.09 28.37 -0.35
C VAL A 157 7.91 28.13 0.91
N LEU A 158 7.74 26.96 1.53
CA LEU A 158 8.32 26.64 2.84
C LEU A 158 9.62 25.83 2.75
N GLY A 159 9.88 25.22 1.58
CA GLY A 159 10.98 24.29 1.40
C GLY A 159 10.88 23.04 2.29
N LEU A 160 11.96 22.27 2.36
CA LEU A 160 12.02 21.07 3.20
C LEU A 160 11.89 21.42 4.70
N ASN A 161 12.56 22.48 5.16
CA ASN A 161 12.53 22.88 6.57
C ASN A 161 11.11 23.20 7.05
N GLY A 162 10.32 23.89 6.24
CA GLY A 162 8.95 24.22 6.59
C GLY A 162 8.06 23.00 6.70
N LEU A 163 8.21 22.02 5.80
CA LEU A 163 7.45 20.78 5.88
C LEU A 163 7.84 19.94 7.10
N LEU A 164 9.15 19.87 7.44
CA LEU A 164 9.62 19.20 8.66
C LEU A 164 9.07 19.87 9.93
N LEU A 165 8.99 21.21 9.97
CA LEU A 165 8.39 21.94 11.09
C LEU A 165 6.89 21.68 11.21
N VAL A 166 6.16 21.66 10.10
CA VAL A 166 4.73 21.32 10.08
C VAL A 166 4.53 19.93 10.65
N ASP A 167 5.28 18.94 10.18
CA ASP A 167 5.19 17.55 10.65
C ASP A 167 5.50 17.45 12.16
N LEU A 168 6.59 18.05 12.63
CA LEU A 168 6.91 18.10 14.06
C LEU A 168 5.77 18.71 14.88
N SER A 169 5.13 19.77 14.39
CA SER A 169 3.97 20.39 15.06
C SER A 169 2.79 19.43 15.14
N THR A 170 2.55 18.65 14.09
CA THR A 170 1.49 17.65 14.07
C THR A 170 1.76 16.46 14.98
N PHE A 171 3.03 16.04 15.13
CA PHE A 171 3.44 15.06 16.14
C PHE A 171 3.23 15.57 17.57
N VAL A 172 3.55 16.83 17.84
CA VAL A 172 3.26 17.43 19.15
C VAL A 172 1.77 17.38 19.46
N ILE A 173 0.90 17.70 18.49
CA ILE A 173 -0.55 17.58 18.64
C ILE A 173 -0.95 16.13 18.94
N ALA A 174 -0.44 15.15 18.18
CA ALA A 174 -0.75 13.73 18.38
C ALA A 174 -0.32 13.25 19.77
N ILE A 175 0.87 13.59 20.21
CA ILE A 175 1.39 13.25 21.54
C ILE A 175 0.56 13.92 22.64
N CYS A 176 0.21 15.21 22.50
CA CYS A 176 -0.63 15.92 23.47
C CYS A 176 -2.02 15.29 23.59
N THR A 177 -2.65 14.92 22.48
CA THR A 177 -3.96 14.24 22.50
C THR A 177 -3.86 12.85 23.13
N MET A 178 -2.76 12.14 22.91
CA MET A 178 -2.51 10.85 23.55
C MET A 178 -2.29 11.00 25.06
N LEU A 179 -1.46 11.95 25.51
CA LEU A 179 -1.24 12.25 26.93
C LEU A 179 -2.54 12.66 27.65
N LEU A 180 -3.39 13.47 26.97
CA LEU A 180 -4.69 13.84 27.52
C LEU A 180 -5.61 12.60 27.64
N SER A 181 -5.52 11.64 26.73
CA SER A 181 -6.27 10.39 26.82
C SER A 181 -5.91 9.56 28.05
N TYR A 182 -4.65 9.61 28.52
CA TYR A 182 -4.23 8.94 29.75
C TYR A 182 -4.91 9.49 30.99
N ARG A 183 -5.24 10.80 31.01
CA ARG A 183 -5.97 11.44 32.13
C ARG A 183 -7.46 11.10 32.13
N LEU A 184 -8.01 10.77 30.95
CA LEU A 184 -9.44 10.54 30.77
C LEU A 184 -9.85 9.06 30.88
N LEU A 185 -8.91 8.14 30.78
CA LEU A 185 -9.16 6.70 30.83
C LEU A 185 -8.26 6.03 31.88
N PRO A 186 -8.77 5.08 32.67
CA PRO A 186 -7.98 4.27 33.57
C PRO A 186 -6.92 3.46 32.81
N ALA A 187 -5.92 2.97 33.53
CA ALA A 187 -4.92 2.07 32.96
C ALA A 187 -5.59 0.85 32.36
N MET A 188 -5.28 0.55 31.10
CA MET A 188 -5.82 -0.61 30.40
C MET A 188 -4.84 -1.77 30.57
N PRO A 189 -5.26 -2.86 31.23
CA PRO A 189 -4.40 -4.04 31.35
C PRO A 189 -4.10 -4.61 29.95
N PRO A 190 -2.89 -5.16 29.75
CA PRO A 190 -2.61 -5.91 28.53
C PRO A 190 -3.61 -7.08 28.44
N VAL A 191 -4.25 -7.23 27.31
CA VAL A 191 -5.12 -8.40 27.06
C VAL A 191 -4.19 -9.59 26.85
N ARG A 192 -3.96 -10.35 27.90
CA ARG A 192 -3.34 -11.67 27.74
C ARG A 192 -4.33 -12.54 26.97
N ALA A 193 -3.96 -12.92 25.77
CA ALA A 193 -4.63 -14.01 25.07
C ALA A 193 -4.29 -15.32 25.83
N GLU A 194 -5.11 -15.67 26.85
CA GLU A 194 -5.01 -16.95 27.51
C GLU A 194 -5.38 -18.04 26.50
N GLY A 195 -4.42 -18.90 26.19
CA GLY A 195 -4.68 -20.19 25.57
C GLY A 195 -4.54 -20.32 24.06
N ALA A 196 -4.14 -19.33 23.32
CA ALA A 196 -3.80 -19.54 21.91
C ALA A 196 -2.46 -20.30 21.83
N LYS A 197 -2.51 -21.62 21.70
CA LYS A 197 -1.36 -22.41 21.22
C LYS A 197 -1.03 -21.93 19.82
N SER A 198 -0.14 -20.94 19.72
CA SER A 198 0.37 -20.47 18.44
C SER A 198 1.13 -21.63 17.79
N ARG A 199 0.54 -22.22 16.78
CA ARG A 199 1.31 -23.12 15.89
C ARG A 199 2.46 -22.32 15.28
N PRO A 200 3.62 -22.94 15.02
CA PRO A 200 4.72 -22.23 14.39
C PRO A 200 4.23 -21.57 13.09
N LEU A 201 4.46 -20.26 12.92
CA LEU A 201 4.06 -19.49 11.75
C LEU A 201 4.44 -20.18 10.43
N LEU A 202 5.63 -20.80 10.39
CA LEU A 202 6.09 -21.57 9.25
C LEU A 202 5.18 -22.75 8.88
N SER A 203 4.62 -23.46 9.87
CA SER A 203 3.71 -24.60 9.61
C SER A 203 2.37 -24.12 9.03
N GLU A 204 1.89 -22.98 9.46
CA GLU A 204 0.67 -22.36 8.92
C GLU A 204 0.89 -21.84 7.49
N MET A 205 2.04 -21.26 7.21
CA MET A 205 2.41 -20.84 5.86
C MET A 205 2.54 -22.03 4.91
N VAL A 206 3.16 -23.12 5.33
CA VAL A 206 3.28 -24.33 4.49
C VAL A 206 1.90 -24.90 4.14
N GLN A 207 0.96 -24.92 5.08
CA GLN A 207 -0.40 -25.39 4.82
C GLN A 207 -1.15 -24.49 3.82
N GLY A 208 -1.06 -23.17 3.96
CA GLY A 208 -1.64 -22.23 3.02
C GLY A 208 -1.03 -22.34 1.61
N TRP A 209 0.30 -22.52 1.53
CA TRP A 209 1.01 -22.76 0.27
C TRP A 209 0.56 -24.07 -0.40
N THR A 210 0.46 -25.15 0.36
CA THR A 210 0.00 -26.45 -0.13
C THR A 210 -1.42 -26.35 -0.71
N PHE A 211 -2.32 -25.62 -0.01
CA PHE A 211 -3.68 -25.37 -0.49
C PHE A 211 -3.70 -24.67 -1.84
N ILE A 212 -2.88 -23.60 -2.02
CA ILE A 212 -2.80 -22.86 -3.28
C ILE A 212 -2.17 -23.70 -4.38
N ARG A 213 -1.08 -24.42 -4.08
CA ARG A 213 -0.33 -25.23 -5.05
C ARG A 213 -1.17 -26.37 -5.63
N GLN A 214 -2.08 -26.94 -4.84
CA GLN A 214 -3.00 -27.99 -5.29
C GLN A 214 -4.11 -27.49 -6.22
N ARG A 215 -4.26 -26.15 -6.35
CA ARG A 215 -5.31 -25.51 -7.17
C ARG A 215 -4.67 -24.64 -8.27
N PRO A 216 -4.44 -25.19 -9.47
CA PRO A 216 -3.68 -24.50 -10.52
C PRO A 216 -4.25 -23.13 -10.90
N GLY A 217 -5.57 -22.94 -10.79
CA GLY A 217 -6.21 -21.66 -11.06
C GLY A 217 -5.86 -20.58 -10.04
N LEU A 218 -5.83 -20.94 -8.73
CA LEU A 218 -5.40 -20.03 -7.66
C LEU A 218 -3.90 -19.74 -7.73
N LEU A 219 -3.09 -20.74 -8.03
CA LEU A 219 -1.66 -20.56 -8.24
C LEU A 219 -1.36 -19.63 -9.41
N GLY A 220 -2.04 -19.83 -10.54
CA GLY A 220 -1.91 -18.94 -11.71
C GLY A 220 -2.31 -17.50 -11.41
N LEU A 221 -3.38 -17.30 -10.63
CA LEU A 221 -3.79 -15.97 -10.19
C LEU A 221 -2.79 -15.33 -9.21
N LEU A 222 -2.17 -16.13 -8.34
CA LEU A 222 -1.13 -15.67 -7.42
C LEU A 222 0.12 -15.20 -8.19
N VAL A 223 0.57 -15.96 -9.19
CA VAL A 223 1.69 -15.60 -10.07
C VAL A 223 1.35 -14.36 -10.90
N PHE A 224 0.12 -14.26 -11.41
CA PHE A 224 -0.35 -13.05 -12.07
C PHE A 224 -0.22 -11.83 -11.17
N PHE A 225 -0.71 -11.89 -9.92
CA PHE A 225 -0.61 -10.76 -9.01
C PHE A 225 0.83 -10.42 -8.62
N ALA A 226 1.73 -11.40 -8.53
CA ALA A 226 3.14 -11.13 -8.31
C ALA A 226 3.74 -10.30 -9.46
N GLY A 227 3.50 -10.70 -10.70
CA GLY A 227 3.96 -9.95 -11.88
C GLY A 227 3.26 -8.58 -12.02
N TYR A 228 1.94 -8.54 -11.81
CA TYR A 228 1.16 -7.30 -11.84
C TYR A 228 1.66 -6.28 -10.82
N ASN A 229 1.81 -6.67 -9.54
CA ASN A 229 2.28 -5.76 -8.50
C ASN A 229 3.71 -5.30 -8.79
N LEU A 230 4.61 -6.19 -9.23
CA LEU A 230 5.98 -5.83 -9.56
C LEU A 230 6.04 -4.74 -10.64
N MET A 231 5.28 -4.90 -11.74
CA MET A 231 5.25 -3.91 -12.83
C MET A 231 4.62 -2.58 -12.39
N MET A 232 3.54 -2.66 -11.61
CA MET A 232 2.85 -1.46 -11.13
C MET A 232 3.69 -0.68 -10.11
N GLU A 233 4.28 -1.34 -9.12
CA GLU A 233 5.13 -0.68 -8.11
C GLU A 233 6.39 -0.08 -8.75
N MET A 234 7.00 -0.78 -9.72
CA MET A 234 8.15 -0.27 -10.47
C MET A 234 7.80 0.99 -11.26
N ALA A 235 6.63 1.04 -11.88
CA ALA A 235 6.18 2.21 -12.61
C ALA A 235 5.80 3.36 -11.66
N LEU A 236 5.02 3.08 -10.60
CA LEU A 236 4.53 4.12 -9.71
C LEU A 236 5.64 4.82 -8.92
N VAL A 237 6.70 4.11 -8.51
CA VAL A 237 7.85 4.74 -7.83
C VAL A 237 8.57 5.76 -8.72
N LEU A 238 8.52 5.57 -10.04
CA LEU A 238 9.15 6.46 -11.03
C LEU A 238 8.28 7.64 -11.46
N LEU A 239 7.01 7.70 -11.03
CA LEU A 239 6.12 8.81 -11.40
C LEU A 239 6.65 10.14 -10.84
N ALA A 240 7.07 10.17 -9.59
CA ALA A 240 7.61 11.39 -8.98
C ALA A 240 8.87 11.88 -9.70
N PRO A 241 9.92 11.05 -9.92
CA PRO A 241 11.05 11.43 -10.77
C PRO A 241 10.66 11.91 -12.18
N LEU A 242 9.68 11.26 -12.82
CA LEU A 242 9.20 11.69 -14.16
C LEU A 242 8.63 13.11 -14.14
N VAL A 243 7.76 13.40 -13.17
CA VAL A 243 7.14 14.73 -13.06
C VAL A 243 8.17 15.78 -12.65
N LEU A 244 8.98 15.48 -11.63
CA LEU A 244 9.96 16.43 -11.07
C LEU A 244 11.12 16.73 -12.01
N SER A 245 11.35 15.90 -13.04
CA SER A 245 12.38 16.17 -14.05
C SER A 245 12.08 17.41 -14.93
N SER A 246 10.80 17.82 -15.01
CA SER A 246 10.37 18.88 -15.92
C SER A 246 9.31 19.83 -15.36
N HIS A 247 8.76 19.52 -14.18
CA HIS A 247 7.66 20.29 -13.59
C HIS A 247 7.90 20.54 -12.09
N PRO A 248 7.27 21.60 -11.53
CA PRO A 248 7.38 21.91 -10.11
C PRO A 248 6.71 20.85 -9.23
N PRO A 249 7.09 20.76 -7.96
CA PRO A 249 6.49 19.81 -6.99
C PRO A 249 4.97 19.91 -6.87
N SER A 250 4.40 21.10 -7.07
CA SER A 250 2.94 21.31 -7.08
C SER A 250 2.23 20.50 -8.17
N ALA A 251 2.86 20.32 -9.34
CA ALA A 251 2.30 19.49 -10.41
C ALA A 251 2.19 18.01 -9.97
N LEU A 252 3.20 17.48 -9.28
CA LEU A 252 3.18 16.12 -8.74
C LEU A 252 2.06 15.98 -7.70
N GLY A 253 1.93 16.94 -6.76
CA GLY A 253 0.86 16.94 -5.77
C GLY A 253 -0.54 16.95 -6.41
N ILE A 254 -0.75 17.73 -7.47
CA ILE A 254 -2.02 17.76 -8.22
C ILE A 254 -2.27 16.43 -8.93
N ILE A 255 -1.27 15.85 -9.59
CA ILE A 255 -1.40 14.56 -10.30
C ILE A 255 -1.80 13.46 -9.32
N ASN A 256 -1.16 13.40 -8.15
CA ASN A 256 -1.48 12.42 -7.11
C ASN A 256 -2.90 12.65 -6.54
N ALA A 257 -3.30 13.90 -6.31
CA ALA A 257 -4.65 14.25 -5.86
C ALA A 257 -5.73 13.85 -6.88
N VAL A 258 -5.49 14.09 -8.19
CA VAL A 258 -6.39 13.63 -9.26
C VAL A 258 -6.52 12.10 -9.27
N GLY A 259 -5.41 11.38 -9.08
CA GLY A 259 -5.43 9.93 -8.93
C GLY A 259 -6.27 9.47 -7.74
N ALA A 260 -6.09 10.10 -6.56
CA ALA A 260 -6.85 9.77 -5.37
C ALA A 260 -8.37 10.08 -5.53
N VAL A 261 -8.73 11.16 -6.25
CA VAL A 261 -10.12 11.42 -6.65
C VAL A 261 -10.66 10.28 -7.51
N GLY A 262 -9.85 9.73 -8.43
CA GLY A 262 -10.22 8.55 -9.22
C GLY A 262 -10.56 7.33 -8.36
N MET A 263 -9.72 7.05 -7.36
CA MET A 263 -9.96 5.95 -6.39
C MET A 263 -11.26 6.16 -5.61
N ILE A 264 -11.50 7.36 -5.10
CA ILE A 264 -12.71 7.70 -4.33
C ILE A 264 -13.96 7.61 -5.22
N ALA A 265 -13.91 8.18 -6.43
CA ALA A 265 -15.03 8.18 -7.36
C ALA A 265 -15.44 6.77 -7.76
N VAL A 266 -14.47 5.93 -8.14
CA VAL A 266 -14.73 4.53 -8.52
C VAL A 266 -15.21 3.70 -7.34
N SER A 267 -14.61 3.87 -6.16
CA SER A 267 -15.10 3.21 -4.91
C SER A 267 -16.55 3.61 -4.60
N GLY A 268 -16.87 4.90 -4.77
CA GLY A 268 -18.24 5.40 -4.62
C GLY A 268 -19.20 4.74 -5.59
N VAL A 269 -18.87 4.70 -6.88
CA VAL A 269 -19.70 4.02 -7.90
C VAL A 269 -19.90 2.53 -7.55
N MET A 270 -18.83 1.84 -7.14
CA MET A 270 -18.91 0.43 -6.77
C MET A 270 -19.81 0.18 -5.54
N SER A 271 -19.93 1.14 -4.63
CA SER A 271 -20.81 1.02 -3.45
C SER A 271 -22.31 0.97 -3.82
N PHE A 272 -22.67 1.54 -4.97
CA PHE A 272 -24.03 1.57 -5.46
C PHE A 272 -24.31 0.56 -6.59
N THR A 273 -23.27 -0.11 -7.12
CA THR A 273 -23.40 -1.06 -8.21
C THR A 273 -23.29 -2.49 -7.70
N ARG A 274 -23.85 -3.44 -8.44
CA ARG A 274 -23.70 -4.87 -8.16
C ARG A 274 -22.28 -5.31 -8.51
N ALA A 275 -21.73 -6.22 -7.69
CA ALA A 275 -20.45 -6.84 -7.99
C ALA A 275 -20.42 -7.46 -9.39
N PRO A 276 -19.28 -7.40 -10.10
CA PRO A 276 -19.15 -8.04 -11.41
C PRO A 276 -19.46 -9.53 -11.33
N LYS A 277 -20.21 -10.05 -12.32
CA LYS A 277 -20.54 -11.49 -12.39
C LYS A 277 -19.30 -12.37 -12.56
N HIS A 278 -18.27 -11.86 -13.24
CA HIS A 278 -17.03 -12.56 -13.55
C HIS A 278 -15.83 -11.81 -12.93
N LEU A 279 -15.45 -12.21 -11.74
CA LEU A 279 -14.43 -11.53 -10.96
C LEU A 279 -13.03 -11.59 -11.61
N VAL A 280 -12.65 -12.78 -12.13
CA VAL A 280 -11.36 -12.96 -12.86
C VAL A 280 -11.29 -12.07 -14.08
N ARG A 281 -12.37 -12.00 -14.87
CA ARG A 281 -12.41 -11.13 -16.06
C ARG A 281 -12.29 -9.65 -15.68
N ALA A 282 -12.94 -9.23 -14.60
CA ALA A 282 -12.84 -7.84 -14.12
C ALA A 282 -11.40 -7.50 -13.71
N ILE A 283 -10.71 -8.39 -12.99
CA ILE A 283 -9.30 -8.21 -12.60
C ILE A 283 -8.41 -8.09 -13.85
N LEU A 284 -8.57 -9.00 -14.83
CA LEU A 284 -7.77 -8.96 -16.05
C LEU A 284 -8.07 -7.73 -16.92
N ALA A 285 -9.33 -7.30 -17.00
CA ALA A 285 -9.72 -6.07 -17.71
C ALA A 285 -9.07 -4.83 -17.11
N VAL A 286 -9.02 -4.72 -15.77
CA VAL A 286 -8.32 -3.63 -15.08
C VAL A 286 -6.81 -3.70 -15.36
N ALA A 287 -6.20 -4.90 -15.37
CA ALA A 287 -4.78 -5.03 -15.68
C ALA A 287 -4.46 -4.62 -17.13
N VAL A 288 -5.33 -4.94 -18.10
CA VAL A 288 -5.24 -4.46 -19.48
C VAL A 288 -5.33 -2.93 -19.51
N LEU A 289 -6.32 -2.35 -18.83
CA LEU A 289 -6.45 -0.89 -18.71
C LEU A 289 -5.17 -0.26 -18.15
N HIS A 290 -4.64 -0.79 -17.05
CA HIS A 290 -3.40 -0.30 -16.45
C HIS A 290 -2.22 -0.41 -17.40
N SER A 291 -2.12 -1.48 -18.18
CA SER A 291 -1.06 -1.62 -19.19
C SER A 291 -1.12 -0.49 -20.22
N PHE A 292 -2.31 -0.16 -20.75
CA PHE A 292 -2.47 0.95 -21.69
C PHE A 292 -2.22 2.31 -21.04
N LEU A 293 -2.60 2.50 -19.78
CA LEU A 293 -2.30 3.73 -19.05
C LEU A 293 -0.80 3.91 -18.81
N LEU A 294 -0.06 2.83 -18.50
CA LEU A 294 1.40 2.86 -18.39
C LEU A 294 2.05 3.20 -19.75
N LEU A 295 1.57 2.63 -20.85
CA LEU A 295 2.02 2.99 -22.20
C LEU A 295 1.73 4.47 -22.52
N ALA A 296 0.56 4.97 -22.11
CA ALA A 296 0.19 6.37 -22.28
C ALA A 296 1.10 7.31 -21.46
N ILE A 297 1.44 6.95 -20.19
CA ILE A 297 2.40 7.70 -19.38
C ILE A 297 3.77 7.70 -20.07
N GLY A 298 4.29 6.56 -20.49
CA GLY A 298 5.58 6.47 -21.18
C GLY A 298 5.67 7.25 -22.47
N SER A 299 4.55 7.41 -23.19
CA SER A 299 4.47 8.22 -24.42
C SER A 299 4.08 9.69 -24.19
N SER A 300 3.73 10.08 -22.96
CA SER A 300 3.19 11.40 -22.61
C SER A 300 4.23 12.54 -22.69
N ARG A 301 5.53 12.21 -22.72
CA ARG A 301 6.64 13.17 -22.57
C ARG A 301 6.49 14.07 -21.34
N GLY A 302 5.93 13.54 -20.26
CA GLY A 302 5.73 14.26 -19.02
C GLY A 302 4.56 15.26 -19.02
N THR A 303 3.66 15.24 -20.01
CA THR A 303 2.52 16.17 -20.10
C THR A 303 1.60 16.05 -18.87
N PRO A 304 1.47 17.06 -17.99
CA PRO A 304 0.86 16.90 -16.66
C PRO A 304 -0.61 16.49 -16.67
N TRP A 305 -1.41 17.08 -17.58
CA TRP A 305 -2.84 16.74 -17.66
C TRP A 305 -3.06 15.28 -18.08
N LEU A 306 -2.20 14.74 -18.97
CA LEU A 306 -2.28 13.34 -19.40
C LEU A 306 -1.85 12.40 -18.25
N LEU A 307 -0.79 12.77 -17.51
CA LEU A 307 -0.38 12.06 -16.32
C LEU A 307 -1.50 12.02 -15.27
N GLY A 308 -2.19 13.14 -15.05
CA GLY A 308 -3.35 13.21 -14.16
C GLY A 308 -4.49 12.28 -14.58
N ILE A 309 -4.86 12.26 -15.87
CA ILE A 309 -5.89 11.34 -16.40
C ILE A 309 -5.45 9.89 -16.23
N CYS A 310 -4.19 9.56 -16.54
CA CYS A 310 -3.67 8.22 -16.36
C CYS A 310 -3.70 7.80 -14.88
N MET A 311 -3.29 8.67 -13.95
CA MET A 311 -3.33 8.40 -12.52
C MET A 311 -4.76 8.24 -12.00
N PHE A 312 -5.72 9.03 -12.49
CA PHE A 312 -7.13 8.83 -12.20
C PHE A 312 -7.59 7.41 -12.58
N GLY A 313 -7.22 6.96 -13.79
CA GLY A 313 -7.56 5.62 -14.27
C GLY A 313 -6.85 4.50 -13.49
N ILE A 314 -5.56 4.69 -13.15
CA ILE A 314 -4.77 3.72 -12.38
C ILE A 314 -5.33 3.56 -10.97
N LEU A 315 -5.49 4.63 -10.21
CA LEU A 315 -6.01 4.54 -8.85
C LEU A 315 -7.49 4.16 -8.81
N GLY A 316 -8.28 4.57 -9.83
CA GLY A 316 -9.64 4.08 -10.03
C GLY A 316 -9.68 2.57 -10.28
N GLY A 317 -8.79 2.04 -11.10
CA GLY A 317 -8.64 0.60 -11.33
C GLY A 317 -8.19 -0.16 -10.08
N TYR A 318 -7.32 0.43 -9.25
CA TYR A 318 -6.99 -0.14 -7.94
C TYR A 318 -8.20 -0.26 -7.02
N ALA A 319 -9.14 0.69 -7.03
CA ALA A 319 -10.38 0.57 -6.27
C ALA A 319 -11.17 -0.68 -6.68
N VAL A 320 -11.26 -0.98 -7.98
CA VAL A 320 -11.91 -2.20 -8.48
C VAL A 320 -11.17 -3.45 -8.01
N THR A 321 -9.85 -3.53 -8.20
CA THR A 321 -9.07 -4.71 -7.81
C THR A 321 -9.08 -4.94 -6.31
N ASN A 322 -9.05 -3.89 -5.49
CA ASN A 322 -9.13 -3.98 -4.03
C ASN A 322 -10.49 -4.50 -3.53
N ALA A 323 -11.56 -4.29 -4.26
CA ALA A 323 -12.88 -4.83 -3.93
C ALA A 323 -13.07 -6.26 -4.46
N VAL A 324 -12.67 -6.51 -5.71
CA VAL A 324 -12.96 -7.77 -6.41
C VAL A 324 -12.02 -8.89 -5.96
N THR A 325 -10.75 -8.59 -5.74
CA THR A 325 -9.74 -9.62 -5.41
C THR A 325 -10.01 -10.30 -4.07
N PRO A 326 -10.23 -9.60 -2.95
CA PRO A 326 -10.59 -10.27 -1.69
C PRO A 326 -11.86 -11.11 -1.81
N THR A 327 -12.87 -10.62 -2.51
CA THR A 327 -14.13 -11.33 -2.75
C THR A 327 -13.90 -12.68 -3.44
N LEU A 328 -13.07 -12.71 -4.50
CA LEU A 328 -12.73 -13.94 -5.20
C LEU A 328 -12.04 -14.95 -4.28
N TRP A 329 -11.02 -14.50 -3.54
CA TRP A 329 -10.28 -15.38 -2.64
C TRP A 329 -11.14 -15.89 -1.48
N GLN A 330 -12.02 -15.04 -0.90
CA GLN A 330 -12.94 -15.44 0.16
C GLN A 330 -13.93 -16.50 -0.32
N ARG A 331 -14.47 -16.34 -1.53
CA ARG A 331 -15.39 -17.34 -2.11
C ARG A 331 -14.72 -18.69 -2.36
N LYS A 332 -13.46 -18.69 -2.82
CA LYS A 332 -12.73 -19.90 -3.25
C LYS A 332 -11.90 -20.56 -2.14
N THR A 333 -11.90 -20.02 -0.92
CA THR A 333 -11.10 -20.53 0.18
C THR A 333 -11.99 -20.84 1.38
N PRO A 334 -12.03 -22.10 1.87
CA PRO A 334 -12.74 -22.46 3.09
C PRO A 334 -12.29 -21.62 4.30
N VAL A 335 -13.22 -21.31 5.21
CA VAL A 335 -12.99 -20.41 6.34
C VAL A 335 -11.82 -20.88 7.22
N GLU A 336 -11.65 -22.22 7.37
CA GLU A 336 -10.62 -22.84 8.22
C GLU A 336 -9.19 -22.57 7.75
N VAL A 337 -9.00 -22.31 6.45
CA VAL A 337 -7.68 -22.07 5.84
C VAL A 337 -7.50 -20.65 5.31
N GLN A 338 -8.55 -19.81 5.36
CA GLN A 338 -8.51 -18.43 4.81
C GLN A 338 -7.36 -17.62 5.39
N GLY A 339 -7.15 -17.64 6.69
CA GLY A 339 -6.08 -16.87 7.34
C GLY A 339 -4.69 -17.22 6.77
N ARG A 340 -4.43 -18.53 6.57
CA ARG A 340 -3.14 -19.04 6.05
C ARG A 340 -2.93 -18.67 4.58
N VAL A 341 -3.97 -18.82 3.76
CA VAL A 341 -3.95 -18.46 2.32
C VAL A 341 -3.76 -16.95 2.15
N PHE A 342 -4.47 -16.14 2.93
CA PHE A 342 -4.40 -14.68 2.85
C PHE A 342 -3.05 -14.14 3.33
N SER A 343 -2.42 -14.79 4.32
CA SER A 343 -1.08 -14.42 4.76
C SER A 343 -0.04 -14.61 3.65
N ILE A 344 -0.08 -15.73 2.91
CA ILE A 344 0.81 -15.98 1.78
C ILE A 344 0.55 -14.98 0.65
N ARG A 345 -0.72 -14.78 0.29
CA ARG A 345 -1.10 -13.80 -0.73
C ARG A 345 -0.57 -12.40 -0.39
N ARG A 346 -0.73 -11.99 0.88
CA ARG A 346 -0.28 -10.68 1.35
C ARG A 346 1.24 -10.57 1.34
N LEU A 347 1.95 -11.61 1.76
CA LEU A 347 3.41 -11.64 1.73
C LEU A 347 3.93 -11.46 0.31
N LEU A 348 3.41 -12.20 -0.66
CA LEU A 348 3.82 -12.10 -2.06
C LEU A 348 3.43 -10.75 -2.68
N ALA A 349 2.26 -10.21 -2.35
CA ALA A 349 1.85 -8.89 -2.83
C ALA A 349 2.77 -7.78 -2.30
N TRP A 350 3.14 -7.83 -1.02
CA TRP A 350 3.96 -6.80 -0.40
C TRP A 350 5.45 -6.92 -0.70
N SER A 351 5.96 -8.13 -0.96
CA SER A 351 7.37 -8.33 -1.35
C SER A 351 7.69 -7.76 -2.74
N ALA A 352 6.68 -7.56 -3.60
CA ALA A 352 6.86 -6.96 -4.91
C ALA A 352 7.36 -5.51 -4.84
N GLY A 353 6.90 -4.72 -3.84
CA GLY A 353 7.31 -3.33 -3.66
C GLY A 353 8.82 -3.17 -3.46
N PRO A 354 9.42 -3.73 -2.40
CA PRO A 354 10.86 -3.63 -2.17
C PRO A 354 11.72 -4.11 -3.36
N ILE A 355 11.29 -5.17 -4.06
CA ILE A 355 11.99 -5.65 -5.26
C ILE A 355 11.88 -4.61 -6.38
N ALA A 356 10.68 -4.07 -6.61
CA ALA A 356 10.44 -3.05 -7.62
C ALA A 356 11.28 -1.79 -7.34
N PHE A 357 11.31 -1.31 -6.09
CA PHE A 357 12.07 -0.12 -5.70
C PHE A 357 13.57 -0.30 -5.83
N ALA A 358 14.09 -1.50 -5.54
CA ALA A 358 15.51 -1.82 -5.74
C ALA A 358 15.91 -1.85 -7.22
N VAL A 359 14.99 -2.25 -8.12
CA VAL A 359 15.27 -2.46 -9.55
C VAL A 359 14.94 -1.23 -10.39
N ALA A 360 13.88 -0.47 -10.06
CA ALA A 360 13.34 0.59 -10.91
C ALA A 360 14.37 1.69 -11.25
N GLY A 361 15.12 2.16 -10.26
CA GLY A 361 16.14 3.18 -10.45
C GLY A 361 17.29 2.70 -11.34
N PRO A 362 18.02 1.64 -10.96
CA PRO A 362 19.09 1.08 -11.79
C PRO A 362 18.63 0.70 -13.21
N LEU A 363 17.44 0.12 -13.37
CA LEU A 363 16.87 -0.19 -14.67
C LEU A 363 16.67 1.08 -15.52
N THR A 364 16.23 2.17 -14.89
CA THR A 364 16.07 3.46 -15.58
C THR A 364 17.42 3.99 -16.06
N GLU A 365 18.44 4.02 -15.20
CA GLU A 365 19.72 4.64 -15.51
C GLU A 365 20.58 3.78 -16.45
N GLN A 366 20.59 2.45 -16.25
CA GLN A 366 21.48 1.55 -17.00
C GLN A 366 20.87 1.02 -18.31
N VAL A 367 19.53 0.95 -18.39
CA VAL A 367 18.83 0.40 -19.57
C VAL A 367 17.91 1.45 -20.19
N GLY A 368 17.08 2.10 -19.39
CA GLY A 368 16.09 3.06 -19.86
C GLY A 368 16.71 4.25 -20.57
N VAL A 369 17.72 4.89 -19.97
CA VAL A 369 18.38 6.08 -20.54
C VAL A 369 19.10 5.74 -21.86
N PRO A 370 19.98 4.72 -21.94
CA PRO A 370 20.61 4.36 -23.20
C PRO A 370 19.61 4.01 -24.32
N LEU A 371 18.53 3.32 -23.95
CA LEU A 371 17.49 2.94 -24.91
C LEU A 371 16.69 4.16 -25.38
N ALA A 372 16.37 5.07 -24.48
CA ALA A 372 15.67 6.33 -24.82
C ALA A 372 16.54 7.22 -25.74
N ASP A 373 17.83 7.34 -25.46
CA ASP A 373 18.76 8.14 -26.25
C ASP A 373 18.92 7.59 -27.68
N SER A 374 18.83 6.25 -27.82
CA SER A 374 18.88 5.59 -29.14
C SER A 374 17.57 5.74 -29.92
N THR A 375 16.42 5.87 -29.24
CA THR A 375 15.07 5.86 -29.84
C THR A 375 14.37 7.23 -29.76
N GLY A 376 14.98 8.25 -29.28
CA GLY A 376 14.56 9.60 -28.86
C GLY A 376 13.26 10.23 -29.41
N ARG A 377 12.69 9.65 -30.47
CA ARG A 377 11.43 10.11 -31.08
C ARG A 377 10.17 9.82 -30.23
N LEU A 378 10.20 8.77 -29.42
CA LEU A 378 9.02 8.31 -28.67
C LEU A 378 8.99 8.88 -27.24
N THR A 379 10.07 8.78 -26.51
CA THR A 379 10.13 9.03 -25.06
C THR A 379 10.83 10.34 -24.69
N GLY A 380 11.56 10.95 -25.61
CA GLY A 380 12.56 11.98 -25.31
C GLY A 380 13.90 11.35 -24.94
N THR A 381 14.86 12.15 -24.48
CA THR A 381 16.24 11.75 -24.15
C THR A 381 16.56 12.01 -22.68
N GLY A 382 17.69 11.49 -22.21
CA GLY A 382 18.16 11.68 -20.83
C GLY A 382 17.32 10.96 -19.79
N THR A 383 17.38 11.44 -18.55
CA THR A 383 16.71 10.78 -17.41
C THR A 383 15.20 10.66 -17.57
N SER A 384 14.52 11.71 -18.02
CA SER A 384 13.07 11.68 -18.25
C SER A 384 12.68 10.69 -19.34
N GLY A 385 13.46 10.64 -20.44
CA GLY A 385 13.28 9.65 -21.50
C GLY A 385 13.50 8.22 -21.00
N GLY A 386 14.52 8.00 -20.18
CA GLY A 386 14.80 6.72 -19.55
C GLY A 386 13.67 6.25 -18.64
N ILE A 387 13.10 7.13 -17.81
CA ILE A 387 11.93 6.83 -17.00
C ILE A 387 10.73 6.47 -17.88
N ALA A 388 10.45 7.29 -18.91
CA ALA A 388 9.37 7.04 -19.85
C ALA A 388 9.52 5.67 -20.54
N MET A 389 10.74 5.26 -20.88
CA MET A 389 11.04 3.93 -21.42
C MET A 389 10.69 2.81 -20.44
N VAL A 390 10.98 2.98 -19.15
CA VAL A 390 10.60 1.98 -18.12
C VAL A 390 9.07 1.87 -18.00
N PHE A 391 8.31 2.98 -18.11
CA PHE A 391 6.85 2.93 -18.18
C PHE A 391 6.37 2.14 -19.40
N LEU A 392 6.96 2.35 -20.59
CA LEU A 392 6.62 1.57 -21.79
C LEU A 392 6.93 0.09 -21.61
N LEU A 393 8.12 -0.24 -21.11
CA LEU A 393 8.50 -1.62 -20.82
C LEU A 393 7.55 -2.28 -19.81
N SER A 394 7.22 -1.59 -18.73
CA SER A 394 6.27 -2.08 -17.72
C SER A 394 4.90 -2.33 -18.32
N GLY A 395 4.39 -1.41 -19.17
CA GLY A 395 3.11 -1.58 -19.84
C GLY A 395 3.09 -2.80 -20.79
N VAL A 396 4.14 -2.96 -21.60
CA VAL A 396 4.27 -4.13 -22.49
C VAL A 396 4.42 -5.43 -21.71
N LEU A 397 5.26 -5.46 -20.68
CA LEU A 397 5.46 -6.65 -19.84
C LEU A 397 4.19 -7.02 -19.09
N LEU A 398 3.42 -6.02 -18.61
CA LEU A 398 2.15 -6.27 -17.96
C LEU A 398 1.11 -6.87 -18.94
N LEU A 399 1.07 -6.39 -20.19
CA LEU A 399 0.26 -7.04 -21.24
C LEU A 399 0.71 -8.49 -21.46
N GLY A 400 2.02 -8.74 -21.47
CA GLY A 400 2.57 -10.10 -21.54
C GLY A 400 2.14 -10.97 -20.36
N VAL A 401 2.17 -10.44 -19.14
CA VAL A 401 1.68 -11.14 -17.93
C VAL A 401 0.19 -11.47 -18.05
N VAL A 402 -0.64 -10.52 -18.52
CA VAL A 402 -2.07 -10.76 -18.74
C VAL A 402 -2.27 -11.83 -19.81
N ALA A 403 -1.58 -11.73 -20.94
CA ALA A 403 -1.66 -12.71 -22.01
C ALA A 403 -1.26 -14.12 -21.54
N ALA A 404 -0.12 -14.23 -20.85
CA ALA A 404 0.35 -15.49 -20.26
C ALA A 404 -0.66 -16.07 -19.26
N THR A 405 -1.33 -15.22 -18.47
CA THR A 405 -2.37 -15.63 -17.52
C THR A 405 -3.64 -16.13 -18.22
N CYS A 406 -3.93 -15.60 -19.41
CA CYS A 406 -5.07 -16.05 -20.22
C CYS A 406 -4.85 -17.38 -20.95
N VAL A 407 -3.62 -17.87 -21.10
CA VAL A 407 -3.31 -19.14 -21.79
C VAL A 407 -3.81 -20.36 -20.99
N PRO A 408 -3.54 -20.54 -19.68
CA PRO A 408 -3.99 -21.68 -18.91
C PRO A 408 -5.52 -21.71 -18.75
N ARG A 409 -6.14 -22.82 -19.14
CA ARG A 409 -7.58 -23.05 -18.93
C ARG A 409 -7.97 -22.94 -17.46
N ALA A 410 -7.10 -23.37 -16.56
CA ALA A 410 -7.31 -23.35 -15.12
C ALA A 410 -7.59 -21.94 -14.56
N VAL A 411 -6.98 -20.89 -15.11
CA VAL A 411 -7.24 -19.51 -14.67
C VAL A 411 -8.51 -18.97 -15.32
N ARG A 412 -8.69 -19.19 -16.62
CA ARG A 412 -9.89 -18.71 -17.34
C ARG A 412 -11.18 -19.32 -16.81
N ARG A 413 -11.14 -20.57 -16.36
CA ARG A 413 -12.27 -21.32 -15.83
C ARG A 413 -12.27 -21.43 -14.31
N LEU A 414 -11.41 -20.66 -13.62
CA LEU A 414 -11.30 -20.73 -12.16
C LEU A 414 -12.63 -20.61 -11.43
N GLU A 415 -13.52 -19.73 -11.92
CA GLU A 415 -14.83 -19.51 -11.30
C GLU A 415 -15.80 -20.68 -11.56
N GLN A 416 -15.59 -21.42 -12.66
CA GLN A 416 -16.42 -22.56 -13.04
C GLN A 416 -15.90 -23.89 -12.49
N ASP A 417 -14.57 -24.09 -12.57
CA ASP A 417 -13.92 -25.36 -12.22
C ASP A 417 -13.70 -25.50 -10.69
N LEU A 418 -13.57 -24.38 -9.97
CA LEU A 418 -13.48 -24.36 -8.51
C LEU A 418 -14.81 -23.84 -7.95
N PRO A 419 -15.64 -24.70 -7.30
CA PRO A 419 -16.88 -24.25 -6.66
C PRO A 419 -16.58 -23.27 -5.51
N ASP A 420 -17.60 -22.50 -5.11
CA ASP A 420 -17.48 -21.65 -3.93
C ASP A 420 -17.40 -22.54 -2.67
N ALA A 421 -16.58 -22.16 -1.71
CA ALA A 421 -16.35 -22.96 -0.50
C ALA A 421 -17.63 -23.20 0.30
N ALA A 422 -18.57 -22.26 0.30
CA ALA A 422 -19.89 -22.41 0.92
C ALA A 422 -20.72 -23.54 0.26
N ASP A 423 -20.66 -23.66 -1.09
CA ASP A 423 -21.40 -24.69 -1.82
C ASP A 423 -20.81 -26.09 -1.56
N GLU A 424 -19.48 -26.19 -1.34
CA GLU A 424 -18.82 -27.45 -0.95
C GLU A 424 -19.24 -27.90 0.46
N GLU A 425 -19.33 -26.96 1.42
CA GLU A 425 -19.78 -27.24 2.78
C GLU A 425 -21.25 -27.71 2.81
N GLU A 426 -22.13 -27.06 2.03
CA GLU A 426 -23.53 -27.46 1.93
C GLU A 426 -23.67 -28.87 1.31
N ARG A 427 -22.92 -29.15 0.26
CA ARG A 427 -22.89 -30.50 -0.36
C ARG A 427 -22.36 -31.55 0.60
N GLY A 428 -21.29 -31.26 1.35
CA GLY A 428 -20.74 -32.14 2.36
C GLY A 428 -21.75 -32.45 3.47
N ARG A 429 -22.51 -31.45 3.95
CA ARG A 429 -23.58 -31.65 4.94
C ARG A 429 -24.75 -32.44 4.38
N ALA A 430 -25.15 -32.22 3.14
CA ALA A 430 -26.24 -32.97 2.50
C ALA A 430 -25.89 -34.44 2.32
N VAL A 431 -24.64 -34.78 1.97
CA VAL A 431 -24.18 -36.18 1.84
C VAL A 431 -24.15 -36.90 3.19
N VAL A 432 -23.78 -36.20 4.28
CA VAL A 432 -23.78 -36.75 5.64
C VAL A 432 -25.20 -36.92 6.21
N ALA A 433 -26.14 -36.06 5.75
CA ALA A 433 -27.53 -36.07 6.21
C ALA A 433 -28.42 -37.11 5.49
N THR A 434 -27.94 -37.74 4.42
CA THR A 434 -28.64 -38.89 3.77
C THR A 434 -28.19 -40.20 4.45
N PRO A 435 -28.97 -40.77 5.41
CA PRO A 435 -28.66 -42.09 5.94
C PRO A 435 -28.78 -43.10 4.78
N SER A 436 -27.81 -44.01 4.68
CA SER A 436 -27.86 -45.13 3.73
C SER A 436 -29.17 -45.93 3.94
N ALA A 437 -30.14 -45.68 3.08
CA ALA A 437 -31.38 -46.49 3.00
C ALA A 437 -31.12 -47.92 2.47
N SER A 438 -29.93 -48.48 2.76
CA SER A 438 -29.50 -49.80 2.24
C SER A 438 -29.17 -50.80 3.37
N ALA A 439 -29.85 -50.73 4.54
CA ALA A 439 -29.72 -51.75 5.55
C ALA A 439 -31.09 -52.14 6.11
N ALA A 440 -32.05 -52.43 5.20
CA ALA A 440 -33.31 -53.06 5.57
C ALA A 440 -33.85 -53.79 4.31
N ASN A 441 -33.26 -54.94 4.00
CA ASN A 441 -33.92 -56.07 3.33
C ASN A 441 -33.17 -57.35 3.65
#